data_8c8802df163842300cbade3864f8bc79
#
_entry.id   8c8802df163842300cbade3864f8bc79
#
_cell.length_a   1.000
_cell.length_b   1.000
_cell.length_c   1.000
_cell.angle_alpha   90.00
_cell.angle_beta   90.00
_cell.angle_gamma   90.00
#
_symmetry.space_group_name_H-M   'P 1'
#
loop_
_entity.id
_entity.type
_entity.pdbx_description
1 polymer ?
#
loop_
_entity_poly.entity_id
_entity_poly.type
_entity_poly.pdbx_seq_one_letter_code
_entity_poly.pdbx_strand_id
1 'polypeptide(L)'
;MNSLLKIFSFRVDLKFRKKRNYFVAKYTICDSINIGDGTKIWSFTHILKGAKIGSLCNIGENVFIENYVLIGDKVTIKNGVQIWDGIHIEDDVFIGPNVTFTNDRYPFSNNRNYKLEETLVKKGASIGANATILPGLEIGYNSLIGAGAVVTKNVPDNSVAVGNPARIIKRADFHSEIN
;
A
#
# COMPACT_ATOMS: atom_id res chain seq x y z
N MET A 1 -46.44 -24.84 0.71
CA MET A 1 -45.10 -25.49 0.64
C MET A 1 -44.53 -25.20 -0.73
N ASN A 2 -43.64 -24.26 -0.81
CA ASN A 2 -42.52 -24.15 -1.76
C ASN A 2 -41.89 -22.77 -1.60
N SER A 3 -40.81 -22.74 -0.87
CA SER A 3 -40.00 -21.56 -0.65
C SER A 3 -39.17 -21.27 -1.89
N LEU A 4 -39.38 -20.13 -2.48
CA LEU A 4 -38.57 -19.59 -3.57
C LEU A 4 -37.31 -18.94 -2.98
N LEU A 5 -36.21 -19.65 -3.05
CA LEU A 5 -34.87 -19.04 -2.99
C LEU A 5 -34.69 -18.17 -4.22
N LYS A 6 -34.91 -16.87 -4.09
CA LYS A 6 -34.46 -15.88 -5.09
C LYS A 6 -32.96 -15.72 -4.95
N ILE A 7 -32.23 -16.42 -5.80
CA ILE A 7 -30.81 -16.15 -6.08
C ILE A 7 -30.74 -14.75 -6.68
N PHE A 8 -30.20 -13.80 -5.94
CA PHE A 8 -29.83 -12.49 -6.47
C PHE A 8 -28.72 -12.67 -7.50
N SER A 9 -29.07 -12.75 -8.78
CA SER A 9 -28.08 -12.64 -9.84
C SER A 9 -27.71 -11.17 -9.99
N PHE A 10 -26.54 -10.81 -9.49
CA PHE A 10 -25.90 -9.55 -9.83
C PHE A 10 -25.59 -9.57 -11.33
N ARG A 11 -26.45 -8.99 -12.16
CA ARG A 11 -26.12 -8.67 -13.55
C ARG A 11 -25.11 -7.52 -13.50
N VAL A 12 -23.83 -7.85 -13.55
CA VAL A 12 -22.77 -6.90 -13.85
C VAL A 12 -22.94 -6.52 -15.33
N ASP A 13 -23.20 -5.25 -15.58
CA ASP A 13 -23.27 -4.68 -16.92
C ASP A 13 -21.95 -4.93 -17.66
N LEU A 14 -21.98 -5.85 -18.65
CA LEU A 14 -20.84 -6.27 -19.45
C LEU A 14 -20.52 -5.31 -20.61
N LYS A 15 -20.90 -4.04 -20.52
CA LYS A 15 -20.59 -3.06 -21.55
C LYS A 15 -19.22 -2.45 -21.31
N PHE A 16 -18.26 -2.82 -22.18
CA PHE A 16 -16.90 -2.27 -22.30
C PHE A 16 -15.92 -2.56 -21.17
N ARG A 17 -15.66 -3.81 -20.82
CA ARG A 17 -14.44 -4.18 -20.12
C ARG A 17 -13.26 -4.19 -21.11
N LYS A 18 -12.43 -3.15 -21.09
CA LYS A 18 -11.06 -3.21 -21.60
C LYS A 18 -10.44 -4.52 -21.08
N LYS A 19 -9.84 -5.34 -21.94
CA LYS A 19 -9.24 -6.61 -21.51
C LYS A 19 -8.26 -6.31 -20.38
N ARG A 20 -8.49 -6.87 -19.21
CA ARG A 20 -7.61 -6.68 -18.07
C ARG A 20 -6.29 -7.36 -18.35
N ASN A 21 -5.18 -6.63 -18.37
CA ASN A 21 -3.82 -7.16 -18.47
C ASN A 21 -3.17 -7.41 -17.11
N TYR A 22 -3.95 -7.52 -16.05
CA TYR A 22 -3.51 -7.78 -14.69
C TYR A 22 -4.28 -8.94 -14.07
N PHE A 23 -3.68 -9.62 -13.11
CA PHE A 23 -4.25 -10.77 -12.41
C PHE A 23 -4.98 -10.34 -11.14
N VAL A 24 -6.17 -10.88 -10.90
CA VAL A 24 -6.94 -10.74 -9.66
C VAL A 24 -7.33 -12.13 -9.18
N ALA A 25 -6.85 -12.48 -8.00
CA ALA A 25 -7.14 -13.77 -7.38
C ALA A 25 -8.60 -13.88 -6.94
N LYS A 26 -9.05 -15.11 -6.70
CA LYS A 26 -10.39 -15.39 -6.17
C LYS A 26 -10.57 -14.71 -4.79
N TYR A 27 -11.80 -14.30 -4.48
CA TYR A 27 -12.17 -13.61 -3.23
C TYR A 27 -11.55 -12.21 -3.03
N THR A 28 -11.07 -11.58 -4.09
CA THR A 28 -10.59 -10.20 -4.09
C THR A 28 -11.70 -9.25 -4.50
N ILE A 29 -11.84 -8.11 -3.82
CA ILE A 29 -12.70 -6.99 -4.22
C ILE A 29 -11.79 -5.93 -4.83
N CYS A 30 -11.89 -5.71 -6.14
CA CYS A 30 -11.11 -4.70 -6.85
C CYS A 30 -12.06 -3.79 -7.63
N ASP A 31 -12.40 -2.66 -7.02
CA ASP A 31 -13.33 -1.67 -7.59
C ASP A 31 -12.60 -0.67 -8.49
N SER A 32 -11.27 -0.54 -8.33
CA SER A 32 -10.46 0.33 -9.20
C SER A 32 -10.33 -0.27 -10.61
N ILE A 33 -10.39 0.62 -11.59
CA ILE A 33 -10.08 0.33 -13.00
C ILE A 33 -8.69 0.85 -13.41
N ASN A 34 -8.02 1.57 -12.51
CA ASN A 34 -6.71 2.21 -12.73
C ASN A 34 -5.59 1.29 -12.21
N ILE A 35 -5.51 0.10 -12.80
CA ILE A 35 -4.49 -0.91 -12.47
C ILE A 35 -3.62 -1.13 -13.72
N GLY A 36 -2.30 -0.99 -13.55
CA GLY A 36 -1.32 -1.18 -14.61
C GLY A 36 -1.13 -2.64 -15.02
N ASP A 37 -0.57 -2.82 -16.21
CA ASP A 37 -0.37 -4.12 -16.83
C ASP A 37 0.59 -5.01 -16.02
N GLY A 38 0.34 -6.30 -15.97
CA GLY A 38 1.19 -7.29 -15.30
C GLY A 38 1.10 -7.27 -13.76
N THR A 39 0.31 -6.38 -13.18
CA THR A 39 0.08 -6.33 -11.73
C THR A 39 -0.68 -7.56 -11.25
N LYS A 40 -0.31 -8.09 -10.08
CA LYS A 40 -0.94 -9.25 -9.43
C LYS A 40 -1.56 -8.83 -8.12
N ILE A 41 -2.84 -9.14 -7.93
CA ILE A 41 -3.61 -8.84 -6.73
C ILE A 41 -4.10 -10.17 -6.15
N TRP A 42 -3.65 -10.47 -4.92
CA TRP A 42 -3.93 -11.74 -4.28
C TRP A 42 -5.22 -11.72 -3.47
N SER A 43 -5.63 -12.89 -2.99
CA SER A 43 -6.94 -13.14 -2.36
C SER A 43 -7.20 -12.27 -1.12
N PHE A 44 -8.47 -12.01 -0.84
CA PHE A 44 -8.95 -11.25 0.32
C PHE A 44 -8.49 -9.80 0.37
N THR A 45 -7.93 -9.29 -0.71
CA THR A 45 -7.54 -7.89 -0.86
C THR A 45 -8.73 -7.05 -1.30
N HIS A 46 -8.84 -5.83 -0.77
CA HIS A 46 -9.87 -4.88 -1.16
C HIS A 46 -9.24 -3.56 -1.63
N ILE A 47 -9.48 -3.20 -2.87
CA ILE A 47 -8.98 -1.97 -3.50
C ILE A 47 -10.16 -1.10 -3.88
N LEU A 48 -10.25 0.09 -3.29
CA LEU A 48 -11.34 1.01 -3.54
C LEU A 48 -11.21 1.69 -4.92
N LYS A 49 -12.33 2.19 -5.42
CA LYS A 49 -12.51 2.68 -6.80
C LYS A 49 -11.52 3.76 -7.24
N GLY A 50 -11.13 4.64 -6.32
CA GLY A 50 -10.28 5.80 -6.62
C GLY A 50 -8.78 5.51 -6.63
N ALA A 51 -8.34 4.38 -6.06
CA ALA A 51 -6.94 3.99 -6.02
C ALA A 51 -6.33 3.90 -7.43
N LYS A 52 -5.06 4.30 -7.56
CA LYS A 52 -4.28 4.14 -8.80
C LYS A 52 -3.05 3.30 -8.51
N ILE A 53 -2.88 2.21 -9.25
CA ILE A 53 -1.78 1.25 -9.07
C ILE A 53 -1.09 1.07 -10.40
N GLY A 54 0.23 1.21 -10.40
CA GLY A 54 1.08 1.05 -11.57
C GLY A 54 1.17 -0.39 -12.08
N SER A 55 2.11 -0.59 -12.97
CA SER A 55 2.35 -1.85 -13.67
C SER A 55 3.31 -2.75 -12.90
N LEU A 56 3.21 -4.07 -13.13
CA LEU A 56 4.13 -5.07 -12.59
C LEU A 56 4.18 -5.11 -11.04
N CYS A 57 3.16 -4.59 -10.37
CA CYS A 57 3.05 -4.64 -8.92
C CYS A 57 2.66 -6.04 -8.42
N ASN A 58 3.03 -6.34 -7.17
CA ASN A 58 2.61 -7.55 -6.47
C ASN A 58 1.94 -7.17 -5.15
N ILE A 59 0.60 -7.25 -5.11
CA ILE A 59 -0.23 -6.87 -3.96
C ILE A 59 -0.67 -8.13 -3.23
N GLY A 60 -0.12 -8.35 -2.03
CA GLY A 60 -0.33 -9.53 -1.20
C GLY A 60 -1.77 -9.74 -0.73
N GLU A 61 -1.98 -10.79 0.05
CA GLU A 61 -3.29 -11.10 0.62
C GLU A 61 -3.65 -10.19 1.79
N ASN A 62 -4.96 -9.98 2.02
CA ASN A 62 -5.50 -9.15 3.10
C ASN A 62 -4.94 -7.71 3.09
N VAL A 63 -4.66 -7.17 1.90
CA VAL A 63 -4.27 -5.77 1.73
C VAL A 63 -5.52 -4.93 1.53
N PHE A 64 -5.58 -3.76 2.18
CA PHE A 64 -6.63 -2.78 1.97
C PHE A 64 -6.03 -1.49 1.37
N ILE A 65 -6.65 -0.95 0.33
CA ILE A 65 -6.18 0.26 -0.37
C ILE A 65 -7.34 1.22 -0.58
N GLU A 66 -7.25 2.41 0.03
CA GLU A 66 -8.27 3.46 -0.07
C GLU A 66 -8.22 4.25 -1.39
N ASN A 67 -9.15 5.23 -1.55
CA ASN A 67 -9.41 5.91 -2.82
C ASN A 67 -8.31 6.86 -3.26
N TYR A 68 -7.71 7.63 -2.34
CA TYR A 68 -6.69 8.63 -2.66
C TYR A 68 -5.26 8.10 -2.47
N VAL A 69 -5.08 6.82 -2.82
CA VAL A 69 -3.79 6.14 -2.80
C VAL A 69 -3.20 6.09 -4.21
N LEU A 70 -1.92 6.44 -4.32
CA LEU A 70 -1.14 6.35 -5.55
C LEU A 70 0.01 5.37 -5.34
N ILE A 71 0.11 4.36 -6.21
CA ILE A 71 1.18 3.35 -6.19
C ILE A 71 1.82 3.32 -7.57
N GLY A 72 3.12 3.49 -7.61
CA GLY A 72 3.95 3.44 -8.82
C GLY A 72 4.11 2.03 -9.39
N ASP A 73 5.07 1.88 -10.28
CA ASP A 73 5.36 0.62 -10.97
C ASP A 73 6.25 -0.31 -10.12
N LYS A 74 6.14 -1.63 -10.33
CA LYS A 74 6.99 -2.66 -9.71
C LYS A 74 6.99 -2.66 -8.18
N VAL A 75 5.97 -2.12 -7.56
CA VAL A 75 5.83 -2.10 -6.10
C VAL A 75 5.43 -3.48 -5.58
N THR A 76 6.08 -3.92 -4.52
CA THR A 76 5.72 -5.14 -3.79
C THR A 76 5.12 -4.77 -2.44
N ILE A 77 3.86 -5.12 -2.22
CA ILE A 77 3.16 -4.99 -0.94
C ILE A 77 2.86 -6.38 -0.42
N LYS A 78 3.39 -6.70 0.75
CA LYS A 78 3.18 -8.01 1.38
C LYS A 78 1.84 -8.03 2.14
N ASN A 79 1.50 -9.21 2.64
CA ASN A 79 0.21 -9.49 3.26
C ASN A 79 -0.09 -8.61 4.48
N GLY A 80 -1.37 -8.29 4.67
CA GLY A 80 -1.88 -7.61 5.86
C GLY A 80 -1.62 -6.11 5.94
N VAL A 81 -1.14 -5.48 4.88
CA VAL A 81 -0.86 -4.04 4.85
C VAL A 81 -2.14 -3.26 4.59
N GLN A 82 -2.35 -2.19 5.38
CA GLN A 82 -3.47 -1.26 5.22
C GLN A 82 -2.92 0.08 4.71
N ILE A 83 -3.43 0.55 3.56
CA ILE A 83 -2.98 1.78 2.92
C ILE A 83 -4.15 2.75 2.83
N TRP A 84 -4.07 3.79 3.63
CA TRP A 84 -5.12 4.79 3.81
C TRP A 84 -4.98 5.93 2.81
N ASP A 85 -6.02 6.75 2.69
CA ASP A 85 -6.00 7.95 1.87
C ASP A 85 -4.79 8.84 2.19
N GLY A 86 -4.19 9.43 1.14
CA GLY A 86 -3.02 10.30 1.25
C GLY A 86 -1.67 9.57 1.27
N ILE A 87 -1.65 8.24 1.14
CA ILE A 87 -0.39 7.51 1.01
C ILE A 87 0.01 7.42 -0.47
N HIS A 88 1.19 7.93 -0.78
CA HIS A 88 1.79 7.90 -2.10
C HIS A 88 3.06 7.03 -2.06
N ILE A 89 3.12 6.02 -2.92
CA ILE A 89 4.23 5.07 -3.01
C ILE A 89 4.79 5.14 -4.43
N GLU A 90 6.06 5.52 -4.57
CA GLU A 90 6.74 5.57 -5.87
C GLU A 90 7.16 4.17 -6.37
N ASP A 91 7.86 4.12 -7.50
CA ASP A 91 8.27 2.87 -8.14
C ASP A 91 9.26 2.05 -7.31
N ASP A 92 9.34 0.76 -7.61
CA ASP A 92 10.34 -0.18 -7.08
C ASP A 92 10.37 -0.27 -5.54
N VAL A 93 9.29 0.14 -4.83
CA VAL A 93 9.18 0.12 -3.37
C VAL A 93 8.80 -1.27 -2.88
N PHE A 94 9.38 -1.68 -1.75
CA PHE A 94 9.01 -2.89 -1.02
C PHE A 94 8.35 -2.55 0.32
N ILE A 95 7.14 -3.05 0.55
CA ILE A 95 6.42 -2.95 1.82
C ILE A 95 6.29 -4.33 2.43
N GLY A 96 6.93 -4.53 3.57
CA GLY A 96 6.92 -5.79 4.33
C GLY A 96 5.55 -6.14 4.91
N PRO A 97 5.34 -7.38 5.36
CA PRO A 97 4.05 -7.81 5.91
C PRO A 97 3.68 -7.02 7.16
N ASN A 98 2.38 -6.75 7.29
CA ASN A 98 1.77 -6.04 8.42
C ASN A 98 2.38 -4.65 8.69
N VAL A 99 2.99 -4.00 7.70
CA VAL A 99 3.35 -2.59 7.82
C VAL A 99 2.09 -1.77 8.02
N THR A 100 2.12 -0.87 8.98
CA THR A 100 1.00 0.00 9.33
C THR A 100 1.31 1.44 8.92
N PHE A 101 0.59 1.95 7.95
CA PHE A 101 0.51 3.38 7.69
C PHE A 101 -0.57 4.00 8.56
N THR A 102 -0.39 5.25 8.93
CA THR A 102 -1.41 6.05 9.60
C THR A 102 -1.62 7.36 8.83
N ASN A 103 -2.83 7.91 8.85
CA ASN A 103 -3.15 9.16 8.17
C ASN A 103 -3.83 10.20 9.08
N ASP A 104 -3.96 9.90 10.38
CA ASP A 104 -4.39 10.83 11.42
C ASP A 104 -3.37 10.85 12.55
N ARG A 105 -2.80 12.03 12.84
CA ARG A 105 -1.79 12.21 13.88
C ARG A 105 -2.39 12.22 15.28
N TYR A 106 -3.62 12.65 15.40
CA TYR A 106 -4.35 12.79 16.67
C TYR A 106 -5.71 12.13 16.58
N PRO A 107 -5.76 10.79 16.46
CA PRO A 107 -7.00 10.07 16.22
C PRO A 107 -7.92 10.12 17.43
N PHE A 108 -9.15 10.56 17.23
CA PHE A 108 -10.23 10.41 18.19
C PHE A 108 -11.59 10.30 17.49
N SER A 109 -12.53 9.65 18.15
CA SER A 109 -13.87 9.43 17.58
C SER A 109 -14.58 10.77 17.26
N ASN A 110 -15.23 10.83 16.11
CA ASN A 110 -15.95 12.02 15.62
C ASN A 110 -15.09 13.29 15.48
N ASN A 111 -13.82 13.15 15.14
CA ASN A 111 -12.94 14.28 14.83
C ASN A 111 -13.42 15.04 13.60
N ARG A 112 -14.13 16.16 13.81
CA ARG A 112 -14.59 17.04 12.73
C ARG A 112 -13.49 17.96 12.18
N ASN A 113 -12.35 18.02 12.83
CA ASN A 113 -11.19 18.83 12.45
C ASN A 113 -10.07 17.99 11.85
N TYR A 114 -10.37 16.76 11.46
CA TYR A 114 -9.41 15.89 10.77
C TYR A 114 -8.81 16.59 9.54
N LYS A 115 -7.50 16.54 9.44
CA LYS A 115 -6.77 17.02 8.27
C LYS A 115 -5.92 15.87 7.76
N LEU A 116 -6.12 15.53 6.49
CA LEU A 116 -5.30 14.52 5.84
C LEU A 116 -3.85 15.02 5.76
N GLU A 117 -2.93 14.22 6.28
CA GLU A 117 -1.49 14.45 6.14
C GLU A 117 -0.93 13.41 5.16
N GLU A 118 -0.48 13.87 4.00
CA GLU A 118 0.05 12.99 2.96
C GLU A 118 1.41 12.42 3.35
N THR A 119 1.61 11.12 3.11
CA THR A 119 2.88 10.42 3.32
C THR A 119 3.43 9.95 1.98
N LEU A 120 4.71 10.24 1.73
CA LEU A 120 5.41 9.85 0.51
C LEU A 120 6.45 8.77 0.81
N VAL A 121 6.37 7.65 0.11
CA VAL A 121 7.41 6.62 0.09
C VAL A 121 8.11 6.71 -1.26
N LYS A 122 9.36 7.19 -1.24
CA LYS A 122 10.14 7.43 -2.45
C LYS A 122 10.65 6.13 -3.07
N LYS A 123 10.95 6.22 -4.36
CA LYS A 123 11.43 5.13 -5.21
C LYS A 123 12.54 4.30 -4.55
N GLY A 124 12.41 2.96 -4.67
CA GLY A 124 13.40 2.02 -4.17
C GLY A 124 13.45 1.87 -2.66
N ALA A 125 12.65 2.60 -1.90
CA ALA A 125 12.60 2.42 -0.44
C ALA A 125 12.07 1.04 -0.05
N SER A 126 12.56 0.51 1.07
CA SER A 126 12.14 -0.77 1.64
C SER A 126 11.67 -0.59 3.08
N ILE A 127 10.49 -1.10 3.39
CA ILE A 127 9.91 -1.01 4.74
C ILE A 127 9.78 -2.43 5.30
N GLY A 128 10.48 -2.69 6.39
CA GLY A 128 10.50 -4.00 7.06
C GLY A 128 9.17 -4.35 7.72
N ALA A 129 8.96 -5.64 7.98
CA ALA A 129 7.74 -6.18 8.57
C ALA A 129 7.35 -5.47 9.89
N ASN A 130 6.04 -5.28 10.11
CA ASN A 130 5.46 -4.67 11.31
C ASN A 130 5.99 -3.25 11.64
N ALA A 131 6.61 -2.54 10.71
CA ALA A 131 6.95 -1.14 10.90
C ALA A 131 5.68 -0.27 10.92
N THR A 132 5.71 0.82 11.70
CA THR A 132 4.63 1.81 11.76
C THR A 132 5.15 3.14 11.21
N ILE A 133 4.42 3.71 10.27
CA ILE A 133 4.74 5.01 9.64
C ILE A 133 3.69 6.03 10.08
N LEU A 134 4.11 7.06 10.81
CA LEU A 134 3.22 8.16 11.20
C LEU A 134 2.85 9.04 10.00
N PRO A 135 1.75 9.81 10.07
CA PRO A 135 1.27 10.58 8.94
C PRO A 135 2.16 11.79 8.63
N GLY A 136 2.11 12.25 7.38
CA GLY A 136 2.81 13.45 6.94
C GLY A 136 4.31 13.28 6.77
N LEU A 137 4.80 12.06 6.56
CA LEU A 137 6.23 11.78 6.49
C LEU A 137 6.70 11.48 5.06
N GLU A 138 7.97 11.75 4.84
CA GLU A 138 8.70 11.35 3.65
C GLU A 138 9.71 10.25 4.01
N ILE A 139 9.59 9.10 3.34
CA ILE A 139 10.55 8.00 3.39
C ILE A 139 11.44 8.10 2.17
N GLY A 140 12.71 8.41 2.38
CA GLY A 140 13.64 8.81 1.33
C GLY A 140 13.95 7.73 0.29
N TYR A 141 14.46 8.16 -0.85
CA TYR A 141 14.91 7.31 -1.96
C TYR A 141 15.89 6.25 -1.47
N ASN A 142 15.73 4.99 -1.89
CA ASN A 142 16.58 3.87 -1.50
C ASN A 142 16.81 3.73 0.02
N SER A 143 15.92 4.21 0.85
CA SER A 143 16.06 4.05 2.30
C SER A 143 15.53 2.67 2.77
N LEU A 144 16.00 2.24 3.93
CA LEU A 144 15.55 1.02 4.60
C LEU A 144 14.97 1.34 5.97
N ILE A 145 13.72 0.96 6.18
CA ILE A 145 13.09 0.95 7.50
C ILE A 145 13.18 -0.45 8.07
N GLY A 146 13.82 -0.61 9.22
CA GLY A 146 13.95 -1.90 9.89
C GLY A 146 12.60 -2.45 10.36
N ALA A 147 12.51 -3.77 10.47
CA ALA A 147 11.30 -4.43 10.98
C ALA A 147 10.96 -3.94 12.40
N GLY A 148 9.66 -3.73 12.67
CA GLY A 148 9.16 -3.25 13.95
C GLY A 148 9.50 -1.79 14.29
N ALA A 149 10.10 -1.03 13.39
CA ALA A 149 10.42 0.37 13.63
C ALA A 149 9.15 1.25 13.67
N VAL A 150 9.18 2.30 14.52
CA VAL A 150 8.14 3.34 14.55
C VAL A 150 8.73 4.64 14.01
N VAL A 151 8.40 4.96 12.76
CA VAL A 151 8.92 6.13 12.06
C VAL A 151 8.08 7.35 12.42
N THR A 152 8.71 8.31 13.09
CA THR A 152 8.07 9.52 13.62
C THR A 152 8.59 10.81 12.98
N LYS A 153 9.57 10.73 12.08
CA LYS A 153 10.21 11.84 11.36
C LYS A 153 10.59 11.37 9.96
N ASN A 154 10.77 12.33 9.05
CA ASN A 154 11.26 12.05 7.70
C ASN A 154 12.56 11.24 7.73
N VAL A 155 12.70 10.31 6.81
CA VAL A 155 13.88 9.47 6.64
C VAL A 155 14.63 9.99 5.41
N PRO A 156 15.90 10.39 5.52
CA PRO A 156 16.69 10.85 4.39
C PRO A 156 16.91 9.75 3.33
N ASP A 157 17.21 10.19 2.13
CA ASP A 157 17.59 9.28 1.04
C ASP A 157 18.80 8.41 1.43
N ASN A 158 18.85 7.18 0.95
CA ASN A 158 19.95 6.22 1.18
C ASN A 158 20.27 6.04 2.67
N SER A 159 19.27 5.98 3.53
CA SER A 159 19.44 5.85 4.99
C SER A 159 18.81 4.56 5.52
N VAL A 160 19.35 4.07 6.63
CA VAL A 160 18.76 2.98 7.42
C VAL A 160 18.20 3.55 8.71
N ALA A 161 16.90 3.35 8.95
CA ALA A 161 16.20 3.79 10.15
C ALA A 161 15.63 2.59 10.92
N VAL A 162 15.94 2.47 12.20
CA VAL A 162 15.49 1.35 13.05
C VAL A 162 15.06 1.82 14.44
N GLY A 163 14.24 1.02 15.10
CA GLY A 163 13.86 1.18 16.51
C GLY A 163 12.54 1.91 16.72
N ASN A 164 12.16 2.08 17.98
CA ASN A 164 10.97 2.81 18.44
C ASN A 164 11.35 3.83 19.52
N PRO A 165 11.27 5.14 19.24
CA PRO A 165 11.10 5.74 17.90
C PRO A 165 12.31 5.48 16.99
N ALA A 166 12.08 5.40 15.69
CA ALA A 166 13.12 5.10 14.70
C ALA A 166 14.23 6.16 14.71
N ARG A 167 15.48 5.69 14.56
CA ARG A 167 16.70 6.52 14.47
C ARG A 167 17.50 6.09 13.24
N ILE A 168 18.13 7.04 12.59
CA ILE A 168 19.07 6.78 11.51
C ILE A 168 20.34 6.18 12.09
N ILE A 169 20.76 5.00 11.62
CA ILE A 169 21.94 4.30 12.10
C ILE A 169 23.10 4.28 11.09
N LYS A 170 22.79 4.26 9.80
CA LYS A 170 23.79 4.37 8.74
C LYS A 170 23.16 4.81 7.43
N ARG A 171 23.96 5.16 6.42
CA ARG A 171 23.51 5.22 5.03
C ARG A 171 23.45 3.82 4.43
N ALA A 172 22.47 3.55 3.59
CA ALA A 172 22.30 2.27 2.92
C ALA A 172 23.00 2.31 1.56
N ASP A 173 24.06 1.55 1.40
CA ASP A 173 24.69 1.29 0.10
C ASP A 173 24.18 -0.06 -0.43
N PHE A 174 22.93 -0.08 -0.92
CA PHE A 174 22.27 -1.32 -1.36
C PHE A 174 22.85 -1.95 -2.62
N HIS A 175 23.68 -1.24 -3.39
CA HIS A 175 24.21 -1.75 -4.65
C HIS A 175 25.58 -2.45 -4.53
N SER A 176 26.24 -2.39 -3.39
CA SER A 176 27.57 -3.02 -3.20
C SER A 176 27.55 -4.41 -2.57
N GLU A 177 26.42 -4.85 -2.01
CA GLU A 177 26.32 -6.12 -1.26
C GLU A 177 25.50 -7.23 -1.97
N ILE A 178 24.97 -6.97 -3.18
CA ILE A 178 24.12 -7.92 -3.93
C ILE A 178 24.81 -8.49 -5.19
N ASN A 179 26.09 -8.23 -5.38
CA ASN A 179 26.90 -8.84 -6.46
C ASN A 179 27.90 -9.85 -5.91
#